data_d978365afcd959a4d45cf905265bb0a4
#
_entry.id   d978365afcd959a4d45cf905265bb0a4
#
_cell.length_a   1.000
_cell.length_b   1.000
_cell.length_c   1.000
_cell.angle_alpha   90.00
_cell.angle_beta   90.00
_cell.angle_gamma   90.00
#
_symmetry.space_group_name_H-M   'P 1'
#
loop_
_entity.id
_entity.type
_entity.pdbx_description
1 polymer ?
#
loop_
_entity_poly.entity_id
_entity_poly.type
_entity_poly.pdbx_seq_one_letter_code
_entity_poly.pdbx_strand_id
1 'polypeptide(L)'
;IVSPIPQTTRNAIRGIVNTSYGQLVFVDTPGYHESDKKLNLRLKSVTEEQLLASDCILYIIDTTREPGSEELMNAELAAKYSEQLVIALNKIDAKEAKINAVREFVALNLPKVPQNRILEMSAKDDKGINEVLKALYEIAPVAPALYTEDMYTDQDIAFRISEIVRGEAINRLTQELPHCLYVNVADIESRGTNGKMWVRAFICVERESQKGMVIGKGASMIKEIRMASIRKIADVFPFKIDLDLQVKVDKNWRQHDNVLTRLIPQG
;
A
#
# COMPACT_ATOMS: atom_id res chain seq x y z
N ILE A 1 1.65 2.88 -2.96
CA ILE A 1 2.38 2.53 -4.21
C ILE A 1 1.43 1.78 -5.12
N VAL A 2 1.34 2.19 -6.38
CA VAL A 2 0.66 1.42 -7.44
C VAL A 2 1.74 0.73 -8.27
N SER A 3 1.71 -0.61 -8.32
CA SER A 3 2.71 -1.42 -9.01
C SER A 3 2.11 -2.75 -9.47
N PRO A 4 2.56 -3.30 -10.62
CA PRO A 4 2.23 -4.67 -11.00
C PRO A 4 2.92 -5.72 -10.10
N ILE A 5 3.93 -5.32 -9.32
CA ILE A 5 4.63 -6.18 -8.38
C ILE A 5 3.82 -6.25 -7.08
N PRO A 6 3.46 -7.46 -6.61
CA PRO A 6 2.71 -7.62 -5.37
C PRO A 6 3.55 -7.25 -4.13
N GLN A 7 2.88 -7.12 -2.98
CA GLN A 7 3.51 -6.93 -1.67
C GLN A 7 4.32 -5.62 -1.56
N THR A 8 3.78 -4.54 -2.11
CA THR A 8 4.43 -3.22 -2.07
C THR A 8 4.10 -2.45 -0.81
N THR A 9 2.94 -2.67 -0.20
CA THR A 9 2.52 -2.01 1.05
C THR A 9 3.27 -2.61 2.23
N ARG A 10 3.90 -1.76 3.04
CA ARG A 10 4.64 -2.17 4.25
C ARG A 10 4.15 -1.51 5.52
N ASN A 11 3.43 -0.41 5.39
CA ASN A 11 2.90 0.36 6.51
C ASN A 11 1.38 0.42 6.43
N ALA A 12 0.75 0.61 7.58
CA ALA A 12 -0.65 1.00 7.64
C ALA A 12 -0.77 2.44 7.11
N ILE A 13 -1.30 2.59 5.89
CA ILE A 13 -1.45 3.90 5.23
C ILE A 13 -2.91 4.32 5.33
N ARG A 14 -3.17 5.50 5.91
CA ARG A 14 -4.53 6.03 6.01
C ARG A 14 -4.88 6.84 4.79
N GLY A 15 -6.04 6.48 4.19
CA GLY A 15 -6.72 7.23 3.15
C GLY A 15 -8.06 7.71 3.68
N ILE A 16 -8.29 9.03 3.61
CA ILE A 16 -9.47 9.66 4.16
C ILE A 16 -10.42 9.99 3.01
N VAL A 17 -11.66 9.50 3.10
CA VAL A 17 -12.71 9.70 2.10
C VAL A 17 -13.88 10.41 2.78
N ASN A 18 -14.16 11.62 2.32
CA ASN A 18 -15.30 12.42 2.75
C ASN A 18 -16.42 12.34 1.70
N THR A 19 -17.62 11.99 2.11
CA THR A 19 -18.82 11.95 1.26
C THR A 19 -20.01 12.62 1.95
N SER A 20 -21.14 12.73 1.27
CA SER A 20 -22.39 13.21 1.88
C SER A 20 -22.93 12.30 3.00
N TYR A 21 -22.45 11.06 3.09
CA TYR A 21 -22.84 10.11 4.15
C TYR A 21 -21.95 10.22 5.41
N GLY A 22 -20.80 10.88 5.32
CA GLY A 22 -19.83 11.03 6.40
C GLY A 22 -18.40 10.79 5.95
N GLN A 23 -17.54 10.43 6.90
CA GLN A 23 -16.13 10.17 6.68
C GLN A 23 -15.81 8.69 6.86
N LEU A 24 -15.10 8.09 5.90
CA LEU A 24 -14.45 6.79 6.05
C LEU A 24 -12.93 6.98 6.06
N VAL A 25 -12.27 6.34 7.02
CA VAL A 25 -10.81 6.27 7.09
C VAL A 25 -10.37 4.86 6.72
N PHE A 26 -9.90 4.70 5.50
CA PHE A 26 -9.34 3.44 5.02
C PHE A 26 -7.92 3.27 5.54
N VAL A 27 -7.63 2.11 6.08
CA VAL A 27 -6.25 1.72 6.43
C VAL A 27 -5.80 0.63 5.45
N ASP A 28 -4.94 1.01 4.49
CA ASP A 28 -4.29 0.04 3.61
C ASP A 28 -3.27 -0.76 4.42
N THR A 29 -3.41 -2.07 4.42
CA THR A 29 -2.58 -2.97 5.22
C THR A 29 -1.61 -3.77 4.34
N PRO A 30 -0.44 -4.16 4.87
CA PRO A 30 0.41 -5.13 4.18
C PRO A 30 -0.33 -6.43 3.88
N GLY A 31 0.05 -7.09 2.77
CA GLY A 31 -0.49 -8.40 2.44
C GLY A 31 -0.17 -9.44 3.53
N TYR A 32 -1.14 -10.31 3.81
CA TYR A 32 -1.01 -11.36 4.79
C TYR A 32 -0.43 -12.61 4.14
N HIS A 33 0.81 -12.98 4.50
CA HIS A 33 1.54 -14.12 3.93
C HIS A 33 2.18 -14.96 5.02
N GLU A 34 2.24 -16.25 4.78
CA GLU A 34 2.99 -17.16 5.64
C GLU A 34 4.50 -17.00 5.39
N SER A 35 5.27 -16.73 6.44
CA SER A 35 6.71 -16.59 6.35
C SER A 35 7.37 -16.53 7.73
N ASP A 36 8.51 -17.17 7.88
CA ASP A 36 9.34 -17.12 9.08
C ASP A 36 10.31 -15.92 9.09
N LYS A 37 10.32 -15.14 8.02
CA LYS A 37 11.22 -13.97 7.94
C LYS A 37 10.73 -12.84 8.83
N LYS A 38 11.61 -12.24 9.62
CA LYS A 38 11.31 -11.21 10.61
C LYS A 38 10.49 -10.03 10.05
N LEU A 39 10.83 -9.56 8.85
CA LEU A 39 10.06 -8.53 8.15
C LEU A 39 8.60 -8.97 7.95
N ASN A 40 8.36 -10.17 7.45
CA ASN A 40 7.01 -10.64 7.15
C ASN A 40 6.19 -10.91 8.42
N LEU A 41 6.83 -11.39 9.49
CA LEU A 41 6.18 -11.51 10.80
C LEU A 41 5.73 -10.14 11.33
N ARG A 42 6.56 -9.11 11.12
CA ARG A 42 6.19 -7.74 11.49
C ARG A 42 5.01 -7.21 10.66
N LEU A 43 5.03 -7.43 9.33
CA LEU A 43 3.92 -7.06 8.44
C LEU A 43 2.61 -7.75 8.84
N LYS A 44 2.68 -9.04 9.18
CA LYS A 44 1.53 -9.81 9.69
C LYS A 44 0.98 -9.21 10.97
N SER A 45 1.82 -8.88 11.96
CA SER A 45 1.41 -8.24 13.22
C SER A 45 0.68 -6.93 12.95
N VAL A 46 1.22 -6.07 12.07
CA VAL A 46 0.57 -4.81 11.69
C VAL A 46 -0.81 -5.05 11.09
N THR A 47 -0.95 -6.02 10.20
CA THR A 47 -2.26 -6.35 9.60
C THR A 47 -3.26 -6.82 10.66
N GLU A 48 -2.86 -7.72 11.55
CA GLU A 48 -3.71 -8.24 12.63
C GLU A 48 -4.12 -7.12 13.62
N GLU A 49 -3.19 -6.23 13.98
CA GLU A 49 -3.46 -5.06 14.83
C GLU A 49 -4.49 -4.11 14.19
N GLN A 50 -4.34 -3.82 12.89
CA GLN A 50 -5.28 -2.95 12.17
C GLN A 50 -6.66 -3.60 12.01
N LEU A 51 -6.74 -4.90 11.76
CA LEU A 51 -8.03 -5.61 11.69
C LEU A 51 -8.79 -5.56 13.02
N LEU A 52 -8.08 -5.72 14.15
CA LEU A 52 -8.66 -5.62 15.48
C LEU A 52 -9.15 -4.21 15.83
N ALA A 53 -8.45 -3.18 15.32
CA ALA A 53 -8.76 -1.78 15.58
C ALA A 53 -9.82 -1.18 14.64
N SER A 54 -10.20 -1.89 13.57
CA SER A 54 -11.11 -1.39 12.55
C SER A 54 -12.57 -1.69 12.87
N ASP A 55 -13.45 -0.73 12.64
CA ASP A 55 -14.90 -0.89 12.77
C ASP A 55 -15.49 -1.73 11.63
N CYS A 56 -14.92 -1.61 10.43
CA CYS A 56 -15.33 -2.31 9.22
C CYS A 56 -14.12 -2.86 8.48
N ILE A 57 -14.30 -3.95 7.76
CA ILE A 57 -13.26 -4.58 6.96
C ILE A 57 -13.73 -4.67 5.51
N LEU A 58 -12.92 -4.15 4.60
CA LEU A 58 -13.10 -4.31 3.16
C LEU A 58 -12.12 -5.37 2.65
N TYR A 59 -12.65 -6.52 2.25
CA TYR A 59 -11.89 -7.57 1.62
C TYR A 59 -11.98 -7.48 0.10
N ILE A 60 -10.88 -7.15 -0.55
CA ILE A 60 -10.82 -6.97 -2.00
C ILE A 60 -10.17 -8.21 -2.63
N ILE A 61 -10.89 -8.88 -3.52
CA ILE A 61 -10.42 -10.06 -4.24
C ILE A 61 -10.18 -9.72 -5.70
N ASP A 62 -9.01 -10.06 -6.22
CA ASP A 62 -8.64 -9.91 -7.63
C ASP A 62 -9.27 -11.02 -8.46
N THR A 63 -10.29 -10.71 -9.26
CA THR A 63 -11.00 -11.69 -10.08
C THR A 63 -10.20 -12.21 -11.28
N THR A 64 -9.05 -11.64 -11.61
CA THR A 64 -8.21 -12.13 -12.71
C THR A 64 -7.44 -13.39 -12.36
N ARG A 65 -7.39 -13.75 -11.07
CA ARG A 65 -6.68 -14.92 -10.54
C ARG A 65 -7.66 -15.96 -10.02
N GLU A 66 -7.29 -17.22 -10.11
CA GLU A 66 -8.00 -18.25 -9.36
C GLU A 66 -7.59 -18.17 -7.89
N PRO A 67 -8.58 -18.29 -6.97
CA PRO A 67 -8.29 -18.32 -5.55
C PRO A 67 -7.35 -19.51 -5.22
N GLY A 68 -6.15 -19.19 -4.72
CA GLY A 68 -5.16 -20.17 -4.31
C GLY A 68 -4.99 -20.21 -2.79
N SER A 69 -3.88 -20.81 -2.32
CA SER A 69 -3.59 -20.94 -0.89
C SER A 69 -3.49 -19.59 -0.16
N GLU A 70 -2.92 -18.56 -0.80
CA GLU A 70 -2.87 -17.20 -0.21
C GLU A 70 -4.27 -16.63 -0.02
N GLU A 71 -5.15 -16.80 -1.01
CA GLU A 71 -6.54 -16.32 -0.93
C GLU A 71 -7.32 -17.07 0.16
N LEU A 72 -7.07 -18.39 0.30
CA LEU A 72 -7.67 -19.19 1.36
C LEU A 72 -7.26 -18.69 2.75
N MET A 73 -5.97 -18.38 2.97
CA MET A 73 -5.49 -17.81 4.24
C MET A 73 -6.13 -16.45 4.54
N ASN A 74 -6.28 -15.60 3.53
CA ASN A 74 -6.96 -14.31 3.67
C ASN A 74 -8.45 -14.50 4.00
N ALA A 75 -9.13 -15.44 3.36
CA ALA A 75 -10.52 -15.74 3.64
C ALA A 75 -10.72 -16.32 5.07
N GLU A 76 -9.84 -17.19 5.54
CA GLU A 76 -9.84 -17.71 6.91
C GLU A 76 -9.64 -16.60 7.96
N LEU A 77 -8.77 -15.64 7.67
CA LEU A 77 -8.58 -14.46 8.52
C LEU A 77 -9.85 -13.59 8.51
N ALA A 78 -10.39 -13.27 7.33
CA ALA A 78 -11.58 -12.45 7.14
C ALA A 78 -12.84 -13.09 7.78
N ALA A 79 -12.95 -14.42 7.77
CA ALA A 79 -14.07 -15.15 8.36
C ALA A 79 -14.28 -14.87 9.85
N LYS A 80 -13.22 -14.48 10.58
CA LYS A 80 -13.29 -14.09 12.00
C LYS A 80 -14.08 -12.80 12.22
N TYR A 81 -14.25 -11.99 11.17
CA TYR A 81 -14.85 -10.66 11.18
C TYR A 81 -16.09 -10.56 10.28
N SER A 82 -16.80 -11.68 10.03
CA SER A 82 -17.89 -11.75 9.06
C SER A 82 -19.00 -10.71 9.27
N GLU A 83 -19.26 -10.27 10.50
CA GLU A 83 -20.25 -9.25 10.82
C GLU A 83 -19.85 -7.83 10.37
N GLN A 84 -18.55 -7.55 10.30
CA GLN A 84 -17.95 -6.26 9.93
C GLN A 84 -17.41 -6.26 8.50
N LEU A 85 -17.65 -7.35 7.73
CA LEU A 85 -17.01 -7.60 6.46
C LEU A 85 -17.88 -7.15 5.28
N VAL A 86 -17.27 -6.40 4.36
CA VAL A 86 -17.74 -6.15 2.98
C VAL A 86 -16.72 -6.77 2.03
N ILE A 87 -17.19 -7.53 1.05
CA ILE A 87 -16.34 -8.19 0.04
C ILE A 87 -16.51 -7.48 -1.29
N ALA A 88 -15.40 -7.08 -1.91
CA ALA A 88 -15.37 -6.45 -3.21
C ALA A 88 -14.63 -7.33 -4.22
N LEU A 89 -15.32 -7.84 -5.22
CA LEU A 89 -14.76 -8.59 -6.34
C LEU A 89 -14.25 -7.57 -7.36
N ASN A 90 -12.95 -7.31 -7.37
CA ASN A 90 -12.33 -6.25 -8.16
C ASN A 90 -11.79 -6.76 -9.50
N LYS A 91 -11.58 -5.82 -10.43
CA LYS A 91 -11.09 -6.02 -11.80
C LYS A 91 -12.07 -6.76 -12.70
N ILE A 92 -13.37 -6.54 -12.50
CA ILE A 92 -14.42 -7.12 -13.37
C ILE A 92 -14.36 -6.62 -14.82
N ASP A 93 -13.60 -5.54 -15.08
CA ASP A 93 -13.29 -5.01 -16.40
C ASP A 93 -12.29 -5.86 -17.19
N ALA A 94 -11.53 -6.71 -16.52
CA ALA A 94 -10.52 -7.53 -17.15
C ALA A 94 -11.16 -8.68 -17.95
N LYS A 95 -10.61 -8.96 -19.15
CA LYS A 95 -11.09 -10.06 -20.00
C LYS A 95 -10.94 -11.44 -19.37
N GLU A 96 -9.90 -11.62 -18.54
CA GLU A 96 -9.58 -12.82 -17.78
C GLU A 96 -10.32 -12.95 -16.45
N ALA A 97 -11.26 -12.05 -16.14
CA ALA A 97 -12.00 -12.06 -14.89
C ALA A 97 -12.80 -13.37 -14.70
N LYS A 98 -12.55 -14.06 -13.59
CA LYS A 98 -13.16 -15.34 -13.20
C LYS A 98 -14.20 -15.14 -12.11
N ILE A 99 -15.15 -14.23 -12.35
CA ILE A 99 -16.11 -13.76 -11.34
C ILE A 99 -16.87 -14.93 -10.69
N ASN A 100 -17.33 -15.90 -11.47
CA ASN A 100 -18.08 -17.04 -10.95
C ASN A 100 -17.22 -17.92 -10.02
N ALA A 101 -15.98 -18.23 -10.39
CA ALA A 101 -15.08 -19.01 -9.55
C ALA A 101 -14.79 -18.30 -8.21
N VAL A 102 -14.63 -16.98 -8.26
CA VAL A 102 -14.42 -16.19 -7.02
C VAL A 102 -15.71 -16.13 -6.19
N ARG A 103 -16.90 -16.05 -6.80
CA ARG A 103 -18.17 -16.11 -6.08
C ARG A 103 -18.36 -17.48 -5.38
N GLU A 104 -18.05 -18.56 -6.06
CA GLU A 104 -18.09 -19.90 -5.47
C GLU A 104 -17.11 -20.04 -4.30
N PHE A 105 -15.89 -19.52 -4.46
CA PHE A 105 -14.89 -19.49 -3.40
C PHE A 105 -15.40 -18.70 -2.17
N VAL A 106 -15.98 -17.53 -2.39
CA VAL A 106 -16.55 -16.69 -1.30
C VAL A 106 -17.72 -17.43 -0.61
N ALA A 107 -18.63 -18.02 -1.38
CA ALA A 107 -19.76 -18.77 -0.83
C ALA A 107 -19.33 -19.96 0.04
N LEU A 108 -18.24 -20.64 -0.35
CA LEU A 108 -17.69 -21.78 0.39
C LEU A 108 -16.97 -21.36 1.67
N ASN A 109 -16.14 -20.31 1.60
CA ASN A 109 -15.21 -19.97 2.68
C ASN A 109 -15.74 -18.87 3.62
N LEU A 110 -16.71 -18.05 3.15
CA LEU A 110 -17.28 -16.92 3.87
C LEU A 110 -18.83 -16.97 3.90
N PRO A 111 -19.46 -18.13 4.24
CA PRO A 111 -20.90 -18.34 4.14
C PRO A 111 -21.72 -17.44 5.08
N LYS A 112 -21.10 -16.83 6.08
CA LYS A 112 -21.77 -15.93 7.04
C LYS A 112 -21.93 -14.51 6.52
N VAL A 113 -21.23 -14.13 5.45
CA VAL A 113 -21.30 -12.77 4.89
C VAL A 113 -22.58 -12.64 4.08
N PRO A 114 -23.44 -11.65 4.38
CA PRO A 114 -24.68 -11.43 3.62
C PRO A 114 -24.41 -11.11 2.14
N GLN A 115 -25.29 -11.60 1.25
CA GLN A 115 -25.12 -11.44 -0.21
C GLN A 115 -25.09 -9.97 -0.67
N ASN A 116 -25.80 -9.07 0.03
CA ASN A 116 -25.79 -7.64 -0.25
C ASN A 116 -24.46 -6.94 0.13
N ARG A 117 -23.55 -7.65 0.78
CA ARG A 117 -22.17 -7.18 1.10
C ARG A 117 -21.09 -7.82 0.21
N ILE A 118 -21.50 -8.59 -0.81
CA ILE A 118 -20.59 -9.21 -1.80
C ILE A 118 -20.83 -8.49 -3.13
N LEU A 119 -19.94 -7.54 -3.44
CA LEU A 119 -20.12 -6.55 -4.49
C LEU A 119 -19.08 -6.70 -5.59
N GLU A 120 -19.46 -6.42 -6.81
CA GLU A 120 -18.56 -6.40 -7.97
C GLU A 120 -18.11 -4.98 -8.26
N MET A 121 -16.81 -4.80 -8.53
CA MET A 121 -16.27 -3.49 -8.86
C MET A 121 -15.11 -3.54 -9.86
N SER A 122 -14.88 -2.42 -10.52
CA SER A 122 -13.62 -2.09 -11.19
C SER A 122 -13.09 -0.78 -10.62
N ALA A 123 -12.06 -0.87 -9.79
CA ALA A 123 -11.40 0.32 -9.26
C ALA A 123 -10.71 1.15 -10.37
N LYS A 124 -10.34 0.49 -11.48
CA LYS A 124 -9.72 1.14 -12.64
C LYS A 124 -10.72 2.00 -13.42
N ASP A 125 -11.95 1.48 -13.62
CA ASP A 125 -12.98 2.12 -14.45
C ASP A 125 -14.01 2.90 -13.60
N ASP A 126 -13.76 3.03 -12.29
CA ASP A 126 -14.66 3.69 -11.32
C ASP A 126 -16.09 3.12 -11.32
N LYS A 127 -16.21 1.79 -11.44
CA LYS A 127 -17.48 1.08 -11.42
C LYS A 127 -17.67 0.32 -10.13
N GLY A 128 -18.88 0.37 -9.55
CA GLY A 128 -19.23 -0.35 -8.32
C GLY A 128 -18.62 0.24 -7.04
N ILE A 129 -17.83 1.31 -7.12
CA ILE A 129 -17.19 1.93 -5.97
C ILE A 129 -18.22 2.53 -5.01
N ASN A 130 -19.22 3.22 -5.52
CA ASN A 130 -20.28 3.84 -4.70
C ASN A 130 -21.09 2.79 -3.94
N GLU A 131 -21.37 1.64 -4.54
CA GLU A 131 -22.06 0.52 -3.91
C GLU A 131 -21.24 -0.07 -2.77
N VAL A 132 -19.92 -0.22 -2.96
CA VAL A 132 -18.97 -0.65 -1.90
C VAL A 132 -18.94 0.36 -0.76
N LEU A 133 -18.80 1.66 -1.07
CA LEU A 133 -18.82 2.72 -0.05
C LEU A 133 -20.12 2.72 0.74
N LYS A 134 -21.26 2.58 0.05
CA LYS A 134 -22.57 2.51 0.67
C LYS A 134 -22.68 1.32 1.63
N ALA A 135 -22.24 0.13 1.21
CA ALA A 135 -22.25 -1.06 2.06
C ALA A 135 -21.37 -0.90 3.30
N LEU A 136 -20.23 -0.18 3.20
CA LEU A 136 -19.39 0.16 4.34
C LEU A 136 -20.09 1.14 5.29
N TYR A 137 -20.74 2.20 4.77
CA TYR A 137 -21.49 3.14 5.60
C TYR A 137 -22.69 2.49 6.32
N GLU A 138 -23.30 1.46 5.74
CA GLU A 138 -24.43 0.73 6.36
C GLU A 138 -24.01 -0.05 7.63
N ILE A 139 -22.72 -0.43 7.74
CA ILE A 139 -22.20 -1.18 8.88
C ILE A 139 -21.29 -0.35 9.78
N ALA A 140 -20.80 0.79 9.29
CA ALA A 140 -19.93 1.67 10.08
C ALA A 140 -20.70 2.29 11.25
N PRO A 141 -20.06 2.44 12.43
CA PRO A 141 -20.66 3.12 13.56
C PRO A 141 -20.81 4.62 13.27
N VAL A 142 -21.85 5.22 13.83
CA VAL A 142 -22.02 6.68 13.78
C VAL A 142 -21.08 7.32 14.79
N ALA A 143 -20.12 8.10 14.30
CA ALA A 143 -19.10 8.79 15.11
C ALA A 143 -18.77 10.17 14.52
N PRO A 144 -18.19 11.08 15.32
CA PRO A 144 -17.64 12.33 14.79
C PRO A 144 -16.53 12.07 13.77
N ALA A 145 -16.37 12.97 12.78
CA ALA A 145 -15.26 12.91 11.85
C ALA A 145 -13.91 13.02 12.61
N LEU A 146 -12.96 12.17 12.24
CA LEU A 146 -11.64 12.11 12.87
C LEU A 146 -10.68 13.15 12.26
N TYR A 147 -10.92 13.54 11.00
CA TYR A 147 -10.05 14.45 10.23
C TYR A 147 -10.88 15.58 9.61
N THR A 148 -10.22 16.68 9.26
CA THR A 148 -10.86 17.79 8.54
C THR A 148 -11.19 17.38 7.10
N GLU A 149 -12.16 18.07 6.48
CA GLU A 149 -12.68 17.70 5.14
C GLU A 149 -11.63 17.81 4.02
N ASP A 150 -10.62 18.67 4.19
CA ASP A 150 -9.53 18.89 3.24
C ASP A 150 -8.42 17.84 3.33
N MET A 151 -8.42 17.01 4.38
CA MET A 151 -7.44 15.93 4.55
C MET A 151 -7.85 14.68 3.76
N TYR A 152 -6.90 14.13 3.02
CA TYR A 152 -7.04 12.85 2.31
C TYR A 152 -6.05 11.78 2.81
N THR A 153 -5.09 12.14 3.65
CA THR A 153 -4.15 11.25 4.35
C THR A 153 -3.50 11.98 5.53
N ASP A 154 -3.09 11.25 6.53
CA ASP A 154 -2.33 11.75 7.69
C ASP A 154 -0.82 11.50 7.56
N GLN A 155 -0.37 10.94 6.44
CA GLN A 155 1.03 10.62 6.24
C GLN A 155 1.89 11.88 6.07
N ASP A 156 3.03 11.93 6.78
CA ASP A 156 3.97 13.03 6.66
C ASP A 156 4.63 13.11 5.28
N ILE A 157 5.18 14.28 4.97
CA ILE A 157 5.79 14.57 3.66
C ILE A 157 6.98 13.65 3.39
N ALA A 158 7.82 13.38 4.39
CA ALA A 158 9.02 12.54 4.23
C ALA A 158 8.65 11.10 3.88
N PHE A 159 7.65 10.54 4.59
CA PHE A 159 7.13 9.22 4.30
C PHE A 159 6.54 9.14 2.88
N ARG A 160 5.69 10.11 2.49
CA ARG A 160 5.07 10.14 1.16
C ARG A 160 6.11 10.23 0.04
N ILE A 161 7.15 11.07 0.21
CA ILE A 161 8.28 11.14 -0.74
C ILE A 161 9.04 9.81 -0.79
N SER A 162 9.32 9.20 0.36
CA SER A 162 10.02 7.91 0.42
C SER A 162 9.26 6.82 -0.33
N GLU A 163 7.93 6.77 -0.19
CA GLU A 163 7.08 5.79 -0.87
C GLU A 163 6.98 6.06 -2.39
N ILE A 164 6.96 7.32 -2.82
CA ILE A 164 7.02 7.65 -4.25
C ILE A 164 8.35 7.17 -4.84
N VAL A 165 9.48 7.48 -4.20
CA VAL A 165 10.80 7.05 -4.67
C VAL A 165 10.91 5.53 -4.65
N ARG A 166 10.39 4.87 -3.63
CA ARG A 166 10.36 3.40 -3.52
C ARG A 166 9.52 2.78 -4.63
N GLY A 167 8.36 3.33 -4.93
CA GLY A 167 7.50 2.88 -6.02
C GLY A 167 8.17 3.01 -7.38
N GLU A 168 8.80 4.14 -7.65
CA GLU A 168 9.54 4.37 -8.90
C GLU A 168 10.76 3.45 -9.04
N ALA A 169 11.42 3.10 -7.94
CA ALA A 169 12.49 2.12 -7.91
C ALA A 169 11.96 0.69 -8.16
N ILE A 170 10.90 0.28 -7.47
CA ILE A 170 10.25 -1.03 -7.64
C ILE A 170 9.83 -1.25 -9.09
N ASN A 171 9.22 -0.27 -9.73
CA ASN A 171 8.69 -0.38 -11.09
C ASN A 171 9.77 -0.44 -12.18
N ARG A 172 11.04 -0.14 -11.85
CA ARG A 172 12.18 -0.16 -12.81
C ARG A 172 13.19 -1.24 -12.53
N LEU A 173 13.23 -1.73 -11.32
CA LEU A 173 14.12 -2.80 -10.93
C LEU A 173 13.47 -4.15 -11.15
N THR A 174 14.29 -5.17 -11.37
CA THR A 174 13.84 -6.53 -11.72
C THR A 174 14.37 -7.56 -10.73
N GLN A 175 13.94 -8.80 -10.85
CA GLN A 175 14.34 -9.93 -10.02
C GLN A 175 13.99 -9.69 -8.53
N GLU A 176 14.91 -9.93 -7.62
CA GLU A 176 14.74 -9.78 -6.18
C GLU A 176 14.91 -8.33 -5.66
N LEU A 177 15.44 -7.42 -6.49
CA LEU A 177 15.75 -6.04 -6.06
C LEU A 177 14.55 -5.27 -5.52
N PRO A 178 13.34 -5.35 -6.13
CA PRO A 178 12.14 -4.68 -5.60
C PRO A 178 11.84 -5.03 -4.15
N HIS A 179 12.13 -6.25 -3.73
CA HIS A 179 11.86 -6.75 -2.38
C HIS A 179 12.99 -6.48 -1.38
N CYS A 180 14.21 -6.16 -1.87
CA CYS A 180 15.42 -6.01 -1.05
C CYS A 180 15.73 -4.57 -0.65
N LEU A 181 14.97 -3.60 -1.11
CA LEU A 181 15.25 -2.18 -0.87
C LEU A 181 14.23 -1.52 0.07
N TYR A 182 14.68 -0.47 0.72
CA TYR A 182 13.84 0.55 1.31
C TYR A 182 14.37 1.95 0.96
N VAL A 183 13.55 2.98 1.17
CA VAL A 183 13.95 4.37 0.95
C VAL A 183 13.90 5.11 2.28
N ASN A 184 14.95 5.86 2.56
CA ASN A 184 15.05 6.73 3.72
C ASN A 184 15.22 8.17 3.26
N VAL A 185 14.30 9.04 3.63
CA VAL A 185 14.47 10.49 3.50
C VAL A 185 15.24 10.97 4.72
N ALA A 186 16.42 11.53 4.49
CA ALA A 186 17.32 11.97 5.57
C ALA A 186 17.10 13.44 5.91
N ASP A 187 16.89 14.28 4.89
CA ASP A 187 16.76 15.72 5.07
C ASP A 187 15.68 16.29 4.13
N ILE A 188 14.92 17.23 4.63
CA ILE A 188 14.00 18.07 3.85
C ILE A 188 14.21 19.52 4.26
N GLU A 189 14.58 20.36 3.31
CA GLU A 189 14.84 21.78 3.54
C GLU A 189 14.08 22.63 2.53
N SER A 190 13.47 23.73 3.00
CA SER A 190 12.95 24.77 2.10
C SER A 190 14.11 25.63 1.62
N ARG A 191 14.36 25.67 0.31
CA ARG A 191 15.44 26.46 -0.28
C ARG A 191 14.89 27.62 -1.10
N GLY A 192 15.20 28.82 -0.65
CA GLY A 192 14.89 30.08 -1.35
C GLY A 192 13.44 30.53 -1.21
N THR A 193 13.15 31.73 -1.76
CA THR A 193 11.84 32.40 -1.70
C THR A 193 10.79 31.78 -2.63
N ASN A 194 11.18 30.84 -3.50
CA ASN A 194 10.33 30.27 -4.55
C ASN A 194 9.62 28.97 -4.16
N GLY A 195 9.58 28.61 -2.87
CA GLY A 195 8.89 27.41 -2.40
C GLY A 195 9.48 26.10 -2.93
N LYS A 196 10.74 26.09 -3.38
CA LYS A 196 11.44 24.87 -3.81
C LYS A 196 11.96 24.11 -2.60
N MET A 197 11.60 22.83 -2.50
CA MET A 197 12.09 21.93 -1.46
C MET A 197 13.34 21.18 -1.94
N TRP A 198 14.37 21.15 -1.13
CA TRP A 198 15.49 20.25 -1.34
C TRP A 198 15.31 19.03 -0.44
N VAL A 199 15.48 17.85 -1.02
CA VAL A 199 15.28 16.57 -0.32
C VAL A 199 16.47 15.66 -0.59
N ARG A 200 17.06 15.15 0.51
CA ARG A 200 18.05 14.08 0.43
C ARG A 200 17.41 12.75 0.78
N ALA A 201 17.50 11.79 -0.14
CA ALA A 201 16.97 10.45 0.04
C ALA A 201 18.00 9.38 -0.33
N PHE A 202 17.91 8.24 0.35
CA PHE A 202 18.74 7.08 0.11
C PHE A 202 17.90 5.87 -0.25
N ILE A 203 18.21 5.24 -1.40
CA ILE A 203 17.77 3.87 -1.67
C ILE A 203 18.74 2.94 -0.95
N CYS A 204 18.25 2.22 0.06
CA CYS A 204 19.06 1.32 0.87
C CYS A 204 18.84 -0.12 0.39
N VAL A 205 19.93 -0.85 0.16
CA VAL A 205 19.96 -2.26 -0.28
C VAL A 205 20.85 -3.09 0.64
N GLU A 206 20.78 -4.42 0.57
CA GLU A 206 21.50 -5.28 1.51
C GLU A 206 22.97 -5.57 1.12
N ARG A 207 23.32 -5.46 -0.18
CA ARG A 207 24.60 -5.90 -0.72
C ARG A 207 25.19 -4.90 -1.72
N GLU A 208 26.53 -4.85 -1.82
CA GLU A 208 27.24 -4.00 -2.79
C GLU A 208 26.88 -4.34 -4.25
N SER A 209 26.66 -5.63 -4.57
CA SER A 209 26.20 -6.03 -5.90
C SER A 209 24.86 -5.42 -6.26
N GLN A 210 23.92 -5.39 -5.30
CA GLN A 210 22.60 -4.76 -5.46
C GLN A 210 22.71 -3.25 -5.64
N LYS A 211 23.62 -2.59 -4.90
CA LYS A 211 23.91 -1.17 -5.05
C LYS A 211 24.35 -0.84 -6.47
N GLY A 212 25.27 -1.64 -7.04
CA GLY A 212 25.71 -1.49 -8.42
C GLY A 212 24.55 -1.58 -9.43
N MET A 213 23.62 -2.53 -9.21
CA MET A 213 22.44 -2.70 -10.09
C MET A 213 21.48 -1.51 -10.00
N VAL A 214 21.23 -0.96 -8.79
CA VAL A 214 20.37 0.22 -8.60
C VAL A 214 21.01 1.48 -9.16
N ILE A 215 22.33 1.62 -9.12
CA ILE A 215 23.03 2.74 -9.76
C ILE A 215 22.95 2.60 -11.30
N GLY A 216 23.18 1.39 -11.82
CA GLY A 216 23.21 1.10 -13.23
C GLY A 216 24.48 1.58 -13.95
N LYS A 217 24.68 1.16 -15.19
CA LYS A 217 25.84 1.54 -16.01
C LYS A 217 25.85 3.07 -16.22
N GLY A 218 26.94 3.73 -15.84
CA GLY A 218 27.05 5.19 -15.97
C GLY A 218 25.99 5.96 -15.15
N ALA A 219 25.51 5.36 -14.06
CA ALA A 219 24.44 5.91 -13.20
C ALA A 219 23.08 6.12 -13.92
N SER A 220 22.81 5.35 -14.98
CA SER A 220 21.58 5.49 -15.77
C SER A 220 20.32 5.16 -14.95
N MET A 221 20.31 4.03 -14.22
CA MET A 221 19.12 3.56 -13.50
C MET A 221 18.73 4.52 -12.37
N ILE A 222 19.67 4.92 -11.52
CA ILE A 222 19.37 5.88 -10.45
C ILE A 222 18.89 7.23 -10.99
N LYS A 223 19.41 7.68 -12.14
CA LYS A 223 18.98 8.90 -12.82
C LYS A 223 17.54 8.77 -13.31
N GLU A 224 17.17 7.64 -13.90
CA GLU A 224 15.78 7.38 -14.32
C GLU A 224 14.81 7.36 -13.13
N ILE A 225 15.15 6.63 -12.05
CA ILE A 225 14.36 6.60 -10.83
C ILE A 225 14.18 8.02 -10.27
N ARG A 226 15.29 8.79 -10.18
CA ARG A 226 15.24 10.16 -9.67
C ARG A 226 14.31 11.05 -10.51
N MET A 227 14.42 11.02 -11.84
CA MET A 227 13.61 11.85 -12.72
C MET A 227 12.13 11.48 -12.70
N ALA A 228 11.83 10.18 -12.62
CA ALA A 228 10.46 9.71 -12.49
C ALA A 228 9.85 10.09 -11.12
N SER A 229 10.64 9.97 -10.06
CA SER A 229 10.23 10.40 -8.72
C SER A 229 9.91 11.90 -8.67
N ILE A 230 10.76 12.75 -9.27
CA ILE A 230 10.51 14.20 -9.30
C ILE A 230 9.19 14.51 -10.02
N ARG A 231 8.93 13.86 -11.16
CA ARG A 231 7.66 14.03 -11.89
C ARG A 231 6.47 13.62 -11.04
N LYS A 232 6.54 12.42 -10.43
CA LYS A 232 5.44 11.91 -9.60
C LYS A 232 5.20 12.75 -8.36
N ILE A 233 6.25 13.32 -7.75
CA ILE A 233 6.14 14.24 -6.62
C ILE A 233 5.44 15.54 -7.06
N ALA A 234 5.75 16.06 -8.24
CA ALA A 234 5.11 17.26 -8.78
C ALA A 234 3.61 17.06 -9.06
N ASP A 235 3.17 15.83 -9.36
CA ASP A 235 1.74 15.49 -9.51
C ASP A 235 0.98 15.47 -8.16
N VAL A 236 1.70 15.23 -7.06
CA VAL A 236 1.10 14.97 -5.73
C VAL A 236 1.22 16.18 -4.79
N PHE A 237 2.26 16.99 -4.94
CA PHE A 237 2.56 18.09 -4.04
C PHE A 237 2.53 19.45 -4.75
N PRO A 238 2.08 20.51 -4.07
CA PRO A 238 2.02 21.87 -4.66
C PRO A 238 3.38 22.56 -4.80
N PHE A 239 4.47 21.92 -4.38
CA PHE A 239 5.82 22.49 -4.42
C PHE A 239 6.73 21.76 -5.40
N LYS A 240 7.73 22.47 -5.92
CA LYS A 240 8.81 21.88 -6.72
C LYS A 240 9.87 21.28 -5.82
N ILE A 241 10.46 20.17 -6.28
CA ILE A 241 11.50 19.46 -5.53
C ILE A 241 12.84 19.46 -6.28
N ASP A 242 13.93 19.51 -5.49
CA ASP A 242 15.28 19.13 -5.90
C ASP A 242 15.66 17.89 -5.11
N LEU A 243 15.71 16.74 -5.77
CA LEU A 243 15.93 15.45 -5.15
C LEU A 243 17.39 15.02 -5.27
N ASP A 244 18.14 15.04 -4.16
CA ASP A 244 19.46 14.39 -4.03
C ASP A 244 19.23 12.91 -3.68
N LEU A 245 19.25 12.04 -4.69
CA LEU A 245 19.01 10.61 -4.55
C LEU A 245 20.32 9.82 -4.64
N GLN A 246 20.61 9.05 -3.60
CA GLN A 246 21.82 8.23 -3.49
C GLN A 246 21.48 6.77 -3.15
N VAL A 247 22.45 5.86 -3.33
CA VAL A 247 22.29 4.44 -2.94
C VAL A 247 23.25 4.10 -1.82
N LYS A 248 22.73 3.49 -0.74
CA LYS A 248 23.51 3.00 0.40
C LYS A 248 23.35 1.49 0.57
N VAL A 249 24.36 0.85 1.12
CA VAL A 249 24.25 -0.52 1.60
C VAL A 249 23.97 -0.51 3.11
N ASP A 250 22.88 -1.18 3.46
CA ASP A 250 22.49 -1.45 4.84
C ASP A 250 22.33 -2.97 4.98
N LYS A 251 23.40 -3.61 5.43
CA LYS A 251 23.50 -5.08 5.45
C LYS A 251 22.42 -5.69 6.33
N ASN A 252 21.70 -6.69 5.79
CA ASN A 252 20.68 -7.46 6.53
C ASN A 252 19.61 -6.60 7.22
N TRP A 253 19.30 -5.42 6.68
CA TRP A 253 18.34 -4.47 7.28
C TRP A 253 16.99 -5.10 7.65
N ARG A 254 16.56 -6.14 6.90
CA ARG A 254 15.31 -6.87 7.17
C ARG A 254 15.31 -7.69 8.46
N GLN A 255 16.46 -7.78 9.14
CA GLN A 255 16.63 -8.46 10.43
C GLN A 255 16.92 -7.48 11.58
N HIS A 256 17.17 -6.19 11.29
CA HIS A 256 17.51 -5.18 12.29
C HIS A 256 16.25 -4.52 12.86
N ASP A 257 16.00 -4.73 14.15
CA ASP A 257 14.82 -4.19 14.84
C ASP A 257 14.71 -2.67 14.71
N ASN A 258 15.83 -1.93 14.87
CA ASN A 258 15.85 -0.48 14.75
C ASN A 258 15.37 0.02 13.39
N VAL A 259 15.78 -0.68 12.33
CA VAL A 259 15.36 -0.35 10.95
C VAL A 259 13.89 -0.71 10.75
N LEU A 260 13.49 -1.91 11.17
CA LEU A 260 12.12 -2.37 11.05
C LEU A 260 11.13 -1.51 11.84
N THR A 261 11.45 -1.11 13.07
CA THR A 261 10.60 -0.24 13.88
C THR A 261 10.43 1.15 13.25
N ARG A 262 11.50 1.69 12.63
CA ARG A 262 11.42 2.97 11.92
C ARG A 262 10.62 2.86 10.62
N LEU A 263 10.80 1.78 9.85
CA LEU A 263 10.14 1.59 8.56
C LEU A 263 8.68 1.13 8.71
N ILE A 264 8.38 0.41 9.79
CA ILE A 264 7.08 -0.21 10.06
C ILE A 264 6.79 0.05 11.54
N PRO A 265 6.38 1.28 11.90
CA PRO A 265 5.98 1.60 13.26
C PRO A 265 4.80 0.73 13.68
N GLN A 266 4.76 0.33 14.95
CA GLN A 266 3.55 -0.19 15.58
C GLN A 266 2.64 1.00 15.84
N GLY A 267 1.37 0.87 15.51
CA GLY A 267 0.36 1.89 15.71
C GLY A 267 0.09 2.19 17.18
#